data_e8369a857e7b7808a8c11a7e2125614f
#
_entry.id   e8369a857e7b7808a8c11a7e2125614f
#
_cell.length_a   1.000
_cell.length_b   1.000
_cell.length_c   1.000
_cell.angle_alpha   90.00
_cell.angle_beta   90.00
_cell.angle_gamma   90.00
#
_symmetry.space_group_name_H-M   'P 1'
#
loop_
_entity.id
_entity.type
_entity.pdbx_description
1 polymer ?
#
loop_
_entity_poly.entity_id
_entity_poly.type
_entity_poly.pdbx_seq_one_letter_code
_entity_poly.pdbx_strand_id
1 'polypeptide(L)'
;MKIALVAIVGVIILFFGMNFLKGLNVFSSTDDYYIEFKDISGLSTSSPIYADGFKVGTVKDVIYDYSGDHPTRVLVGLDKAMRIPAGSTAEIESDFMGNIKVNLLLANNPRERVMPGSTIKGYVNGGALGKAADMIPNIEKMLPKLDSILGSLNTLLADPALAQSLHNVQTEQTECAVVA
;
A
#
# COMPACT_ATOMS: atom_id res chain seq x y z
N MET A 1 -53.14 11.54 -23.35
CA MET A 1 -52.58 12.10 -22.09
C MET A 1 -52.11 11.06 -21.09
N LYS A 2 -52.86 9.96 -20.81
CA LYS A 2 -52.43 8.92 -19.82
C LYS A 2 -51.13 8.21 -20.19
N ILE A 3 -50.91 7.90 -21.46
CA ILE A 3 -49.68 7.24 -21.95
C ILE A 3 -48.46 8.12 -21.80
N ALA A 4 -48.57 9.42 -22.12
CA ALA A 4 -47.48 10.37 -21.98
C ALA A 4 -47.05 10.56 -20.51
N LEU A 5 -48.02 10.54 -19.59
CA LEU A 5 -47.77 10.67 -18.17
C LEU A 5 -46.98 9.45 -17.65
N VAL A 6 -47.38 8.24 -18.06
CA VAL A 6 -46.65 6.99 -17.70
C VAL A 6 -45.23 6.98 -18.26
N ALA A 7 -45.05 7.45 -19.49
CA ALA A 7 -43.70 7.57 -20.09
C ALA A 7 -42.79 8.52 -19.31
N ILE A 8 -43.32 9.70 -18.93
CA ILE A 8 -42.57 10.67 -18.13
C ILE A 8 -42.15 10.09 -16.77
N VAL A 9 -43.08 9.42 -16.08
CA VAL A 9 -42.78 8.77 -14.80
C VAL A 9 -41.71 7.68 -14.97
N GLY A 10 -41.79 6.88 -16.04
CA GLY A 10 -40.81 5.86 -16.36
C GLY A 10 -39.38 6.48 -16.59
N VAL A 11 -39.28 7.57 -17.32
CA VAL A 11 -38.01 8.27 -17.52
C VAL A 11 -37.45 8.83 -16.21
N ILE A 12 -38.29 9.39 -15.36
CA ILE A 12 -37.88 9.90 -14.05
C ILE A 12 -37.33 8.75 -13.19
N ILE A 13 -38.02 7.63 -13.09
CA ILE A 13 -37.58 6.47 -12.32
C ILE A 13 -36.25 5.92 -12.87
N LEU A 14 -36.10 5.85 -14.19
CA LEU A 14 -34.89 5.39 -14.83
C LEU A 14 -33.72 6.34 -14.54
N PHE A 15 -33.93 7.64 -14.62
CA PHE A 15 -32.91 8.64 -14.31
C PHE A 15 -32.45 8.59 -12.86
N PHE A 16 -33.39 8.52 -11.92
CA PHE A 16 -33.08 8.36 -10.49
C PHE A 16 -32.42 7.01 -10.20
N GLY A 17 -32.88 5.93 -10.82
CA GLY A 17 -32.28 4.60 -10.69
C GLY A 17 -30.84 4.56 -11.17
N MET A 18 -30.54 5.15 -12.34
CA MET A 18 -29.15 5.22 -12.83
C MET A 18 -28.24 6.04 -11.93
N ASN A 19 -28.73 7.14 -11.35
CA ASN A 19 -27.97 7.94 -10.39
C ASN A 19 -27.74 7.18 -9.07
N PHE A 20 -28.70 6.39 -8.63
CA PHE A 20 -28.56 5.53 -7.46
C PHE A 20 -27.53 4.42 -7.66
N LEU A 21 -27.50 3.79 -8.84
CA LEU A 21 -26.52 2.73 -9.19
C LEU A 21 -25.08 3.26 -9.29
N LYS A 22 -24.89 4.53 -9.59
CA LYS A 22 -23.54 5.16 -9.59
C LYS A 22 -22.92 5.29 -8.20
N GLY A 23 -23.61 4.82 -7.16
CA GLY A 23 -23.10 4.85 -5.78
C GLY A 23 -22.91 6.26 -5.22
N LEU A 24 -23.51 7.25 -5.85
CA LEU A 24 -23.57 8.60 -5.31
C LEU A 24 -24.46 8.56 -4.07
N ASN A 25 -23.85 8.43 -2.91
CA ASN A 25 -24.53 8.72 -1.64
C ASN A 25 -24.83 10.22 -1.60
N VAL A 26 -25.89 10.64 -2.30
CA VAL A 26 -26.34 12.04 -2.38
C VAL A 26 -26.72 12.60 -1.00
N PHE A 27 -26.87 11.71 -0.02
CA PHE A 27 -27.25 12.03 1.37
C PHE A 27 -26.11 11.83 2.39
N SER A 28 -24.94 11.33 2.00
CA SER A 28 -23.81 11.32 2.94
C SER A 28 -23.25 12.72 3.09
N SER A 29 -23.48 13.30 4.26
CA SER A 29 -22.81 14.52 4.67
C SER A 29 -21.32 14.24 4.78
N THR A 30 -20.55 14.71 3.80
CA THR A 30 -19.09 14.60 3.82
C THR A 30 -18.48 15.98 4.09
N ASP A 31 -17.42 16.01 4.86
CA ASP A 31 -16.56 17.16 5.02
C ASP A 31 -15.41 17.09 4.03
N ASP A 32 -15.05 18.22 3.48
CA ASP A 32 -14.02 18.34 2.46
C ASP A 32 -12.67 18.61 3.09
N TYR A 33 -11.64 17.86 2.64
CA TYR A 33 -10.25 18.04 3.02
C TYR A 33 -9.37 18.04 1.79
N TYR A 34 -8.18 18.60 1.91
CA TYR A 34 -7.16 18.54 0.88
C TYR A 34 -6.04 17.61 1.30
N ILE A 35 -5.55 16.79 0.39
CA ILE A 35 -4.35 15.99 0.60
C ILE A 35 -3.32 16.41 -0.44
N GLU A 36 -2.10 16.69 -0.02
CA GLU A 36 -1.00 17.05 -0.91
C GLU A 36 -0.10 15.87 -1.15
N PHE A 37 0.04 15.48 -2.42
CA PHE A 37 0.93 14.42 -2.86
C PHE A 37 1.99 14.96 -3.81
N LYS A 38 3.21 14.45 -3.72
CA LYS A 38 4.26 14.72 -4.73
C LYS A 38 4.01 13.97 -6.02
N ASP A 39 3.42 12.79 -5.93
CA ASP A 39 3.06 11.92 -7.04
C ASP A 39 1.69 11.31 -6.73
N ILE A 40 0.82 11.31 -7.72
CA ILE A 40 -0.54 10.78 -7.61
C ILE A 40 -0.75 9.55 -8.51
N SER A 41 0.33 8.90 -8.95
CA SER A 41 0.32 7.82 -9.93
C SER A 41 -0.90 6.91 -9.80
N GLY A 42 -1.79 7.03 -10.79
CA GLY A 42 -3.00 6.22 -10.93
C GLY A 42 -4.17 6.59 -10.01
N LEU A 43 -4.05 7.59 -9.12
CA LEU A 43 -5.18 8.07 -8.33
C LEU A 43 -6.19 8.80 -9.24
N SER A 44 -7.45 8.45 -9.12
CA SER A 44 -8.55 9.04 -9.89
C SER A 44 -9.67 9.53 -9.01
N THR A 45 -10.56 10.33 -9.60
CA THR A 45 -11.83 10.69 -8.96
C THR A 45 -12.62 9.42 -8.62
N SER A 46 -13.29 9.42 -7.49
CA SER A 46 -14.01 8.28 -6.93
C SER A 46 -13.12 7.18 -6.32
N SER A 47 -11.79 7.30 -6.34
CA SER A 47 -10.91 6.39 -5.61
C SER A 47 -11.30 6.33 -4.14
N PRO A 48 -11.40 5.13 -3.54
CA PRO A 48 -11.85 4.99 -2.17
C PRO A 48 -10.77 5.40 -1.16
N ILE A 49 -11.20 5.96 -0.04
CA ILE A 49 -10.33 6.32 1.08
C ILE A 49 -10.68 5.43 2.26
N TYR A 50 -9.66 4.84 2.84
CA TYR A 50 -9.76 3.96 4.00
C TYR A 50 -9.02 4.56 5.20
N ALA A 51 -9.52 4.28 6.39
CA ALA A 51 -8.83 4.49 7.65
C ALA A 51 -9.00 3.19 8.46
N ASP A 52 -7.90 2.63 8.94
CA ASP A 52 -7.87 1.36 9.67
C ASP A 52 -8.64 0.22 8.97
N GLY A 53 -8.61 0.21 7.62
CA GLY A 53 -9.30 -0.79 6.80
C GLY A 53 -10.79 -0.52 6.55
N PHE A 54 -11.37 0.52 7.15
CA PHE A 54 -12.76 0.92 6.93
C PHE A 54 -12.84 2.05 5.90
N LYS A 55 -13.79 1.95 4.94
CA LYS A 55 -14.00 3.00 3.94
C LYS A 55 -14.64 4.22 4.58
N VAL A 56 -13.89 5.32 4.63
CA VAL A 56 -14.30 6.58 5.27
C VAL A 56 -14.63 7.69 4.29
N GLY A 57 -14.34 7.50 3.00
CA GLY A 57 -14.61 8.54 2.01
C GLY A 57 -14.19 8.18 0.60
N THR A 58 -14.14 9.20 -0.25
CA THR A 58 -13.74 9.10 -1.66
C THR A 58 -13.01 10.37 -2.10
N VAL A 59 -12.17 10.21 -3.12
CA VAL A 59 -11.57 11.33 -3.85
C VAL A 59 -12.67 12.02 -4.66
N LYS A 60 -12.82 13.34 -4.48
CA LYS A 60 -13.78 14.17 -5.22
C LYS A 60 -13.18 14.76 -6.48
N ASP A 61 -11.97 15.31 -6.35
CA ASP A 61 -11.29 15.99 -7.45
C ASP A 61 -9.78 15.95 -7.27
N VAL A 62 -9.04 16.12 -8.38
CA VAL A 62 -7.59 16.21 -8.42
C VAL A 62 -7.20 17.55 -9.02
N ILE A 63 -6.59 18.40 -8.21
CA ILE A 63 -6.18 19.74 -8.59
C ILE A 63 -4.68 19.72 -8.88
N TYR A 64 -4.34 19.66 -10.18
CA TYR A 64 -2.96 19.67 -10.64
C TYR A 64 -2.52 21.11 -10.91
N ASP A 65 -1.37 21.51 -10.35
CA ASP A 65 -0.77 22.82 -10.63
C ASP A 65 0.21 22.72 -11.81
N TYR A 66 -0.18 23.33 -12.92
CA TYR A 66 0.65 23.36 -14.16
C TYR A 66 1.82 24.34 -14.08
N SER A 67 1.94 25.15 -13.03
CA SER A 67 3.03 26.12 -12.87
C SER A 67 4.36 25.52 -12.36
N GLY A 68 4.37 24.25 -11.98
CA GLY A 68 5.54 23.39 -12.11
C GLY A 68 6.30 23.00 -10.85
N ASP A 69 6.09 23.49 -9.64
CA ASP A 69 6.92 23.08 -8.48
C ASP A 69 6.10 22.86 -7.19
N HIS A 70 4.79 22.72 -7.35
CA HIS A 70 3.91 22.51 -6.22
C HIS A 70 3.38 21.06 -6.17
N PRO A 71 3.20 20.49 -4.98
CA PRO A 71 2.57 19.19 -4.84
C PRO A 71 1.13 19.24 -5.39
N THR A 72 0.70 18.14 -6.00
CA THR A 72 -0.67 17.98 -6.48
C THR A 72 -1.61 17.93 -5.30
N ARG A 73 -2.66 18.76 -5.31
CA ARG A 73 -3.70 18.75 -4.29
C ARG A 73 -4.88 17.88 -4.71
N VAL A 74 -5.27 16.99 -3.83
CA VAL A 74 -6.41 16.09 -4.03
C VAL A 74 -7.52 16.50 -3.07
N LEU A 75 -8.67 16.87 -3.62
CA LEU A 75 -9.88 17.16 -2.85
C LEU A 75 -10.55 15.84 -2.49
N VAL A 76 -10.78 15.62 -1.21
CA VAL A 76 -11.39 14.39 -0.68
C VAL A 76 -12.61 14.72 0.15
N GLY A 77 -13.63 13.88 0.01
CA GLY A 77 -14.83 13.93 0.85
C GLY A 77 -14.77 12.80 1.86
N LEU A 78 -14.68 13.13 3.14
CA LEU A 78 -14.68 12.18 4.24
C LEU A 78 -15.98 12.26 5.03
N ASP A 79 -16.39 11.14 5.62
CA ASP A 79 -17.58 11.08 6.47
C ASP A 79 -17.47 12.09 7.63
N LYS A 80 -18.53 12.86 7.88
CA LYS A 80 -18.56 13.86 8.96
C LYS A 80 -18.35 13.30 10.36
N ALA A 81 -18.68 12.02 10.54
CA ALA A 81 -18.42 11.33 11.80
C ALA A 81 -16.91 11.07 12.01
N MET A 82 -16.13 11.13 10.94
CA MET A 82 -14.69 10.91 10.97
C MET A 82 -13.98 12.05 11.69
N ARG A 83 -13.21 11.72 12.71
CA ARG A 83 -12.38 12.66 13.46
C ARG A 83 -10.93 12.41 13.12
N ILE A 84 -10.33 13.34 12.40
CA ILE A 84 -8.94 13.22 11.96
C ILE A 84 -8.05 13.92 12.99
N PRO A 85 -7.18 13.19 13.73
CA PRO A 85 -6.23 13.79 14.64
C PRO A 85 -5.20 14.64 13.89
N ALA A 86 -4.74 15.73 14.51
CA ALA A 86 -3.65 16.52 13.94
C ALA A 86 -2.36 15.69 13.87
N GLY A 87 -1.67 15.81 12.74
CA GLY A 87 -0.49 15.00 12.44
C GLY A 87 -0.80 13.71 11.68
N SER A 88 -2.08 13.43 11.38
CA SER A 88 -2.45 12.33 10.47
C SER A 88 -1.89 12.57 9.07
N THR A 89 -1.57 11.50 8.37
CA THR A 89 -1.05 11.51 7.01
C THR A 89 -1.87 10.60 6.12
N ALA A 90 -1.71 10.72 4.82
CA ALA A 90 -2.36 9.84 3.86
C ALA A 90 -1.32 9.15 2.99
N GLU A 91 -1.59 7.92 2.60
CA GLU A 91 -0.75 7.22 1.65
C GLU A 91 -1.56 6.64 0.50
N ILE A 92 -1.02 6.74 -0.71
CA ILE A 92 -1.54 6.05 -1.88
C ILE A 92 -0.95 4.65 -1.89
N GLU A 93 -1.81 3.64 -1.92
CA GLU A 93 -1.42 2.23 -1.98
C GLU A 93 -2.00 1.60 -3.25
N SER A 94 -1.17 0.88 -3.97
CA SER A 94 -1.58 0.04 -5.09
C SER A 94 -1.57 -1.42 -4.68
N ASP A 95 -2.64 -2.15 -5.02
CA ASP A 95 -2.68 -3.59 -4.85
C ASP A 95 -2.01 -4.31 -6.05
N PHE A 96 -1.86 -5.63 -5.97
CA PHE A 96 -1.26 -6.45 -7.03
C PHE A 96 -2.06 -6.44 -8.34
N MET A 97 -3.32 -6.05 -8.31
CA MET A 97 -4.22 -5.97 -9.46
C MET A 97 -4.22 -4.57 -10.09
N GLY A 98 -3.47 -3.62 -9.51
CA GLY A 98 -3.41 -2.23 -9.97
C GLY A 98 -4.54 -1.36 -9.46
N ASN A 99 -5.37 -1.83 -8.50
CA ASN A 99 -6.36 -0.97 -7.88
C ASN A 99 -5.67 -0.02 -6.91
N ILE A 100 -6.05 1.26 -7.00
CA ILE A 100 -5.46 2.31 -6.19
C ILE A 100 -6.46 2.78 -5.16
N LYS A 101 -6.00 2.85 -3.92
CA LYS A 101 -6.73 3.35 -2.77
C LYS A 101 -5.88 4.34 -1.98
N VAL A 102 -6.54 5.19 -1.23
CA VAL A 102 -5.87 6.07 -0.26
C VAL A 102 -6.10 5.53 1.14
N ASN A 103 -5.04 5.31 1.88
CA ASN A 103 -5.11 4.97 3.31
C ASN A 103 -4.80 6.22 4.12
N LEU A 104 -5.71 6.59 5.01
CA LEU A 104 -5.53 7.65 5.98
C LEU A 104 -4.90 7.06 7.24
N LEU A 105 -3.66 7.44 7.52
CA LEU A 105 -2.92 7.03 8.70
C LEU A 105 -3.20 8.01 9.84
N LEU A 106 -3.98 7.57 10.79
CA LEU A 106 -4.40 8.41 11.91
C LEU A 106 -3.26 8.58 12.91
N ALA A 107 -2.96 9.82 13.28
CA ALA A 107 -2.00 10.10 14.33
C ALA A 107 -2.58 9.79 15.71
N ASN A 108 -1.73 9.40 16.65
CA ASN A 108 -2.12 9.21 18.03
C ASN A 108 -2.13 10.54 18.82
N ASN A 109 -3.01 11.47 18.38
CA ASN A 109 -3.17 12.78 19.02
C ASN A 109 -4.65 13.03 19.34
N PRO A 110 -5.13 12.71 20.56
CA PRO A 110 -6.54 12.87 20.88
C PRO A 110 -6.97 14.32 21.14
N ARG A 111 -6.03 15.24 21.28
CA ARG A 111 -6.31 16.62 21.70
C ARG A 111 -6.61 17.55 20.54
N GLU A 112 -5.92 17.40 19.43
CA GLU A 112 -6.02 18.30 18.28
C GLU A 112 -6.61 17.56 17.09
N ARG A 113 -7.42 18.26 16.30
CA ARG A 113 -8.07 17.71 15.11
C ARG A 113 -7.80 18.58 13.90
N VAL A 114 -7.71 17.92 12.77
CA VAL A 114 -7.70 18.59 11.47
C VAL A 114 -9.11 19.12 11.21
N MET A 115 -9.23 20.41 10.92
CA MET A 115 -10.51 21.03 10.57
C MET A 115 -10.87 20.75 9.09
N PRO A 116 -12.17 20.65 8.75
CA PRO A 116 -12.60 20.64 7.35
C PRO A 116 -11.98 21.78 6.55
N GLY A 117 -11.58 21.52 5.32
CA GLY A 117 -10.86 22.46 4.47
C GLY A 117 -9.35 22.54 4.70
N SER A 118 -8.83 21.87 5.70
CA SER A 118 -7.38 21.83 5.94
C SER A 118 -6.67 20.85 5.01
N THR A 119 -5.34 21.00 4.93
CA THR A 119 -4.46 20.18 4.11
C THR A 119 -3.75 19.12 4.96
N ILE A 120 -3.79 17.87 4.49
CA ILE A 120 -3.12 16.70 5.06
C ILE A 120 -1.94 16.36 4.15
N LYS A 121 -0.81 15.95 4.71
CA LYS A 121 0.35 15.49 3.92
C LYS A 121 0.11 14.08 3.41
N GLY A 122 0.37 13.88 2.12
CA GLY A 122 0.26 12.61 1.44
C GLY A 122 1.60 12.07 0.98
N TYR A 123 1.72 10.74 0.95
CA TYR A 123 2.87 10.00 0.46
C TYR A 123 2.41 8.91 -0.51
N VAL A 124 3.30 8.46 -1.36
CA VAL A 124 3.07 7.27 -2.20
C VAL A 124 3.75 6.09 -1.53
N ASN A 125 2.97 5.07 -1.21
CA ASN A 125 3.51 3.79 -0.79
C ASN A 125 3.50 2.88 -2.03
N GLY A 126 4.68 2.47 -2.49
CA GLY A 126 4.82 1.58 -3.64
C GLY A 126 4.14 0.20 -3.49
N GLY A 127 3.37 0.02 -2.41
CA GLY A 127 2.67 -1.22 -2.11
C GLY A 127 3.64 -2.39 -1.93
N ALA A 128 3.19 -3.58 -2.28
CA ALA A 128 4.01 -4.78 -2.20
C ALA A 128 5.15 -4.77 -3.24
N LEU A 129 4.92 -4.19 -4.41
CA LEU A 129 5.96 -4.06 -5.46
C LEU A 129 7.03 -3.06 -5.06
N GLY A 130 6.66 -1.93 -4.44
CA GLY A 130 7.63 -0.96 -3.92
C GLY A 130 8.48 -1.55 -2.82
N LYS A 131 7.87 -2.25 -1.86
CA LYS A 131 8.62 -2.97 -0.81
C LYS A 131 9.54 -4.06 -1.37
N ALA A 132 9.12 -4.75 -2.42
CA ALA A 132 9.98 -5.72 -3.12
C ALA A 132 11.16 -5.02 -3.82
N ALA A 133 10.92 -3.87 -4.45
CA ALA A 133 11.96 -3.07 -5.07
C ALA A 133 12.98 -2.55 -4.04
N ASP A 134 12.52 -2.12 -2.86
CA ASP A 134 13.38 -1.68 -1.75
C ASP A 134 14.23 -2.83 -1.15
N MET A 135 13.85 -4.08 -1.38
CA MET A 135 14.63 -5.26 -0.97
C MET A 135 15.77 -5.60 -1.93
N ILE A 136 15.69 -5.19 -3.19
CA ILE A 136 16.72 -5.48 -4.21
C ILE A 136 18.13 -5.04 -3.77
N PRO A 137 18.37 -3.80 -3.30
CA PRO A 137 19.70 -3.38 -2.84
C PRO A 137 20.19 -4.14 -1.61
N ASN A 138 19.29 -4.72 -0.82
CA ASN A 138 19.67 -5.58 0.30
C ASN A 138 20.11 -6.97 -0.17
N ILE A 139 19.48 -7.49 -1.21
CA ILE A 139 19.87 -8.76 -1.85
C ILE A 139 21.25 -8.60 -2.49
N GLU A 140 21.50 -7.51 -3.20
CA GLU A 140 22.81 -7.23 -3.79
C GLU A 140 23.95 -7.18 -2.75
N LYS A 141 23.67 -6.64 -1.55
CA LYS A 141 24.63 -6.63 -0.45
C LYS A 141 24.85 -8.01 0.20
N MET A 142 23.93 -8.93 0.01
CA MET A 142 24.04 -10.30 0.51
C MET A 142 24.85 -11.21 -0.41
N LEU A 143 24.87 -10.93 -1.72
CA LEU A 143 25.61 -11.74 -2.70
C LEU A 143 27.09 -11.90 -2.34
N PRO A 144 27.87 -10.86 -2.03
CA PRO A 144 29.28 -10.99 -1.66
C PRO A 144 29.48 -11.77 -0.35
N LYS A 145 28.50 -11.74 0.56
CA LYS A 145 28.56 -12.54 1.78
C LYS A 145 28.36 -14.03 1.50
N LEU A 146 27.47 -14.37 0.57
CA LEU A 146 27.29 -15.74 0.12
C LEU A 146 28.54 -16.25 -0.56
N ASP A 147 29.18 -15.45 -1.41
CA ASP A 147 30.43 -15.81 -2.08
C ASP A 147 31.56 -16.06 -1.06
N SER A 148 31.66 -15.23 -0.04
CA SER A 148 32.60 -15.41 1.07
C SER A 148 32.34 -16.69 1.87
N ILE A 149 31.06 -17.04 2.11
CA ILE A 149 30.67 -18.28 2.80
C ILE A 149 31.04 -19.50 1.94
N LEU A 150 30.74 -19.45 0.64
CA LEU A 150 31.09 -20.52 -0.29
C LEU A 150 32.62 -20.70 -0.39
N GLY A 151 33.36 -19.60 -0.42
CA GLY A 151 34.81 -19.62 -0.38
C GLY A 151 35.38 -20.27 0.89
N SER A 152 34.80 -19.91 2.04
CA SER A 152 35.17 -20.50 3.35
C SER A 152 34.85 -22.00 3.43
N LEU A 153 33.69 -22.40 2.92
CA LEU A 153 33.28 -23.78 2.84
C LEU A 153 34.22 -24.59 1.93
N ASN A 154 34.58 -24.04 0.76
CA ASN A 154 35.51 -24.68 -0.15
C ASN A 154 36.90 -24.85 0.47
N THR A 155 37.36 -23.83 1.22
CA THR A 155 38.65 -23.92 1.95
C THR A 155 38.59 -24.99 3.03
N LEU A 156 37.50 -25.08 3.79
CA LEU A 156 37.30 -26.11 4.80
C LEU A 156 37.25 -27.54 4.19
N LEU A 157 36.53 -27.69 3.09
CA LEU A 157 36.43 -28.97 2.39
C LEU A 157 37.74 -29.40 1.73
N ALA A 158 38.58 -28.44 1.35
CA ALA A 158 39.90 -28.68 0.78
C ALA A 158 41.00 -28.90 1.83
N ASP A 159 40.66 -28.72 3.14
CA ASP A 159 41.64 -28.88 4.23
C ASP A 159 42.05 -30.37 4.40
N PRO A 160 43.33 -30.71 4.21
CA PRO A 160 43.82 -32.08 4.37
C PRO A 160 43.58 -32.63 5.78
N ALA A 161 43.49 -31.77 6.80
CA ALA A 161 43.27 -32.17 8.18
C ALA A 161 41.84 -32.74 8.38
N LEU A 162 40.83 -32.19 7.69
CA LEU A 162 39.47 -32.75 7.68
C LEU A 162 39.43 -34.11 6.99
N ALA A 163 40.11 -34.26 5.87
CA ALA A 163 40.20 -35.55 5.16
C ALA A 163 40.88 -36.60 6.02
N GLN A 164 41.94 -36.26 6.74
CA GLN A 164 42.62 -37.16 7.68
C GLN A 164 41.75 -37.53 8.89
N SER A 165 41.00 -36.54 9.45
CA SER A 165 40.13 -36.81 10.61
C SER A 165 38.99 -37.76 10.22
N LEU A 166 38.40 -37.60 9.04
CA LEU A 166 37.36 -38.49 8.53
C LEU A 166 37.92 -39.88 8.24
N HIS A 167 39.15 -39.99 7.73
CA HIS A 167 39.81 -41.27 7.50
C HIS A 167 40.10 -41.99 8.83
N ASN A 168 40.54 -41.29 9.85
CA ASN A 168 40.82 -41.85 11.18
C ASN A 168 39.54 -42.41 11.85
N VAL A 169 38.41 -41.67 11.75
CA VAL A 169 37.11 -42.12 12.26
C VAL A 169 36.65 -43.40 11.54
N GLN A 170 36.90 -43.49 10.26
CA GLN A 170 36.53 -44.69 9.47
C GLN A 170 37.39 -45.89 9.82
N THR A 171 38.68 -45.69 10.15
CA THR A 171 39.59 -46.75 10.57
C THR A 171 39.25 -47.30 11.96
N GLU A 172 38.91 -46.41 12.92
CA GLU A 172 38.46 -46.84 14.25
C GLU A 172 37.15 -47.63 14.21
N GLN A 173 36.21 -47.27 13.33
CA GLN A 173 34.97 -48.05 13.16
C GLN A 173 35.19 -49.45 12.56
N THR A 174 36.18 -49.57 11.69
CA THR A 174 36.51 -50.90 11.10
C THR A 174 37.26 -51.79 12.09
N GLU A 175 38.12 -51.24 12.95
CA GLU A 175 38.79 -52.03 14.01
C GLU A 175 37.81 -52.50 15.09
N CYS A 176 36.82 -51.66 15.49
CA CYS A 176 35.78 -52.09 16.43
C CYS A 176 34.90 -53.23 15.85
N ALA A 177 34.68 -53.28 14.55
CA ALA A 177 33.85 -54.29 13.90
C ALA A 177 34.56 -55.65 13.71
N VAL A 178 35.91 -55.69 13.84
CA VAL A 178 36.69 -56.93 13.68
C VAL A 178 36.94 -57.64 15.03
N VAL A 179 36.74 -56.94 16.17
CA VAL A 179 36.99 -57.48 17.52
C VAL A 179 35.70 -57.99 18.20
N ALA A 180 34.52 -57.83 17.56
CA ALA A 180 33.23 -58.38 18.02
C ALA A 180 32.85 -59.64 17.24
#